data_a292d533a2389e3cdb764b7891d5cfd3
#
_entry.id   a292d533a2389e3cdb764b7891d5cfd3
#
_cell.length_a   1.000
_cell.length_b   1.000
_cell.length_c   1.000
_cell.angle_alpha   90.00
_cell.angle_beta   90.00
_cell.angle_gamma   90.00
#
_symmetry.space_group_name_H-M   'P 1'
#
loop_
_entity.id
_entity.type
_entity.pdbx_description
1 polymer ?
#
loop_
_entity_poly.entity_id
_entity_poly.type
_entity_poly.pdbx_seq_one_letter_code
_entity_poly.pdbx_strand_id
1 'polypeptide(L)'
;ASSPAKVEEVIEHLRHCLDQFPLSLLHTQLSPVSAMADWLAGGEAPAGFTIDRDCSLKSVGEEKSQVSYKRYPLDEDEGIGGEIKAHLAAGQLPTSLALTWDDRISFVLDEKLSVKRLTFLDLLKEEAAQNADTAADQFDADFALMTGELGRFLPALVEALGGEVRDDS
;
A
#
# COMPACT_ATOMS: atom_id res chain seq x y z
N ALA A 1 -5.55 -10.69 2.33
CA ALA A 1 -6.79 -11.14 2.98
C ALA A 1 -7.87 -10.08 2.82
N SER A 2 -9.10 -10.51 2.61
CA SER A 2 -10.21 -9.59 2.29
C SER A 2 -10.90 -9.00 3.52
N SER A 3 -10.65 -9.53 4.72
CA SER A 3 -11.21 -8.99 5.96
C SER A 3 -10.35 -9.36 7.17
N PRO A 4 -10.37 -8.57 8.27
CA PRO A 4 -9.65 -8.89 9.50
C PRO A 4 -10.01 -10.28 10.07
N ALA A 5 -11.28 -10.66 10.04
CA ALA A 5 -11.72 -11.98 10.52
C ALA A 5 -11.06 -13.14 9.77
N LYS A 6 -10.89 -13.02 8.44
CA LYS A 6 -10.18 -14.04 7.65
C LYS A 6 -8.69 -14.08 7.95
N VAL A 7 -8.08 -12.95 8.29
CA VAL A 7 -6.67 -12.90 8.72
C VAL A 7 -6.52 -13.65 10.04
N GLU A 8 -7.39 -13.40 11.01
CA GLU A 8 -7.38 -14.09 12.31
C GLU A 8 -7.56 -15.59 12.14
N GLU A 9 -8.51 -16.03 11.31
CA GLU A 9 -8.75 -17.45 11.00
C GLU A 9 -7.50 -18.14 10.44
N VAL A 10 -6.81 -17.48 9.49
CA VAL A 10 -5.55 -18.00 8.92
C VAL A 10 -4.45 -18.07 9.97
N ILE A 11 -4.28 -17.02 10.79
CA ILE A 11 -3.28 -16.98 11.86
C ILE A 11 -3.55 -18.08 12.90
N GLU A 12 -4.81 -18.27 13.28
CA GLU A 12 -5.21 -19.30 14.23
C GLU A 12 -4.91 -20.70 13.66
N HIS A 13 -5.22 -20.92 12.38
CA HIS A 13 -4.91 -22.18 11.71
C HIS A 13 -3.40 -22.44 11.67
N LEU A 14 -2.58 -21.45 11.34
CA LEU A 14 -1.13 -21.57 11.33
C LEU A 14 -0.56 -21.87 12.72
N ARG A 15 -1.11 -21.27 13.79
CA ARG A 15 -0.73 -21.57 15.17
C ARG A 15 -1.04 -23.02 15.57
N HIS A 16 -2.07 -23.62 14.98
CA HIS A 16 -2.41 -25.03 15.21
C HIS A 16 -1.48 -25.99 14.46
N CYS A 17 -0.93 -25.55 13.33
CA CYS A 17 -0.08 -26.38 12.49
C CYS A 17 1.41 -26.28 12.83
N LEU A 18 1.82 -25.22 13.53
CA LEU A 18 3.22 -24.93 13.83
C LEU A 18 3.47 -24.90 15.33
N ASP A 19 4.50 -25.62 15.79
CA ASP A 19 4.88 -25.68 17.20
C ASP A 19 5.31 -24.30 17.75
N GLN A 20 5.89 -23.45 16.90
CA GLN A 20 6.25 -22.08 17.21
C GLN A 20 5.85 -21.18 16.03
N PHE A 21 5.03 -20.20 16.30
CA PHE A 21 4.60 -19.20 15.34
C PHE A 21 4.67 -17.82 15.98
N PRO A 22 5.88 -17.26 16.15
CA PRO A 22 6.05 -15.93 16.72
C PRO A 22 5.55 -14.88 15.71
N LEU A 23 4.56 -14.10 16.12
CA LEU A 23 4.05 -12.95 15.36
C LEU A 23 4.18 -11.70 16.21
N SER A 24 4.70 -10.64 15.60
CA SER A 24 4.66 -9.29 16.11
C SER A 24 3.98 -8.37 15.09
N LEU A 25 3.38 -7.29 15.55
CA LEU A 25 2.88 -6.26 14.67
C LEU A 25 4.05 -5.48 14.08
N LEU A 26 3.98 -5.21 12.78
CA LEU A 26 4.94 -4.37 12.11
C LEU A 26 4.69 -2.91 12.51
N HIS A 27 5.71 -2.25 13.04
CA HIS A 27 5.75 -0.82 13.31
C HIS A 27 6.82 -0.17 12.44
N THR A 28 6.48 0.94 11.80
CA THR A 28 7.38 1.71 10.95
C THR A 28 7.76 3.03 11.61
N GLN A 29 8.95 3.56 11.29
CA GLN A 29 9.47 4.82 11.85
C GLN A 29 8.53 5.99 11.56
N LEU A 30 8.00 6.05 10.34
CA LEU A 30 6.96 7.00 9.95
C LEU A 30 5.60 6.32 10.00
N SER A 31 4.60 7.00 10.56
CA SER A 31 3.22 6.53 10.43
C SER A 31 2.77 6.64 8.98
N PRO A 32 1.89 5.74 8.48
CA PRO A 32 1.34 5.86 7.13
C PRO A 32 0.69 7.23 6.87
N VAL A 33 0.02 7.80 7.86
CA VAL A 33 -0.62 9.13 7.78
C VAL A 33 0.43 10.21 7.53
N SER A 34 1.52 10.24 8.30
CA SER A 34 2.58 11.23 8.14
C SER A 34 3.27 11.08 6.78
N ALA A 35 3.63 9.85 6.41
CA ALA A 35 4.28 9.58 5.13
C ALA A 35 3.41 10.00 3.93
N MET A 36 2.13 9.60 3.92
CA MET A 36 1.20 10.01 2.86
C MET A 36 1.00 11.54 2.81
N ALA A 37 0.99 12.21 3.95
CA ALA A 37 0.87 13.66 4.00
C ALA A 37 2.11 14.36 3.39
N ASP A 38 3.30 13.88 3.73
CA ASP A 38 4.56 14.39 3.20
C ASP A 38 4.66 14.19 1.69
N TRP A 39 4.31 13.02 1.19
CA TRP A 39 4.32 12.70 -0.25
C TRP A 39 3.32 13.56 -1.03
N LEU A 40 2.11 13.74 -0.51
CA LEU A 40 1.08 14.58 -1.15
C LEU A 40 1.45 16.07 -1.09
N ALA A 41 2.03 16.55 0.01
CA ALA A 41 2.45 17.94 0.16
C ALA A 41 3.66 18.26 -0.74
N GLY A 42 4.63 17.36 -0.81
CA GLY A 42 5.81 17.47 -1.66
C GLY A 42 5.52 17.23 -3.13
N GLY A 43 4.47 16.49 -3.45
CA GLY A 43 4.16 16.04 -4.81
C GLY A 43 5.11 14.97 -5.32
N GLU A 44 5.94 14.39 -4.45
CA GLU A 44 6.94 13.39 -4.78
C GLU A 44 6.69 12.11 -3.98
N ALA A 45 6.64 10.98 -4.68
CA ALA A 45 6.59 9.66 -4.07
C ALA A 45 7.99 9.24 -3.58
N PRO A 46 8.08 8.32 -2.61
CA PRO A 46 9.35 7.72 -2.23
C PRO A 46 9.98 6.95 -3.40
N ALA A 47 11.30 6.71 -3.32
CA ALA A 47 12.03 6.02 -4.39
C ALA A 47 11.40 4.68 -4.78
N GLY A 48 11.20 4.47 -6.08
CA GLY A 48 10.55 3.27 -6.63
C GLY A 48 9.02 3.28 -6.57
N PHE A 49 8.41 4.37 -6.09
CA PHE A 49 6.95 4.52 -6.07
C PHE A 49 6.49 5.69 -6.95
N THR A 50 5.26 5.61 -7.40
CA THR A 50 4.53 6.69 -8.08
C THR A 50 3.23 6.94 -7.34
N ILE A 51 2.88 8.21 -7.14
CA ILE A 51 1.58 8.59 -6.57
C ILE A 51 0.54 8.46 -7.68
N ASP A 52 -0.48 7.65 -7.43
CA ASP A 52 -1.62 7.51 -8.32
C ASP A 52 -2.72 8.53 -8.00
N ARG A 53 -3.76 8.53 -8.81
CA ARG A 53 -4.79 9.59 -8.85
C ARG A 53 -5.96 9.39 -7.88
N ASP A 54 -5.82 8.53 -6.88
CA ASP A 54 -6.87 8.29 -5.87
C ASP A 54 -6.34 8.56 -4.47
N CYS A 55 -6.92 9.51 -3.75
CA CYS A 55 -6.63 9.74 -2.33
C CYS A 55 -7.89 10.09 -1.54
N SER A 56 -7.84 9.90 -0.23
CA SER A 56 -8.89 10.32 0.69
C SER A 56 -8.28 11.05 1.89
N LEU A 57 -8.88 12.18 2.25
CA LEU A 57 -8.48 13.00 3.39
C LEU A 57 -9.66 13.13 4.37
N LYS A 58 -9.34 13.32 5.65
CA LYS A 58 -10.31 13.45 6.73
C LYS A 58 -9.95 14.61 7.64
N SER A 59 -10.95 15.39 8.01
CA SER A 59 -10.82 16.44 9.02
C SER A 59 -10.56 15.84 10.41
N VAL A 60 -9.64 16.48 11.15
CA VAL A 60 -9.38 16.16 12.56
C VAL A 60 -10.14 17.19 13.41
N GLY A 61 -11.32 16.83 13.91
CA GLY A 61 -12.11 17.73 14.74
C GLY A 61 -13.57 17.30 14.88
N GLU A 62 -14.39 18.18 15.47
CA GLU A 62 -15.81 17.92 15.73
C GLU A 62 -16.62 17.80 14.42
N GLU A 63 -16.25 18.53 13.39
CA GLU A 63 -16.82 18.37 12.05
C GLU A 63 -16.04 17.29 11.27
N LYS A 64 -16.59 16.08 11.30
CA LYS A 64 -16.05 14.92 10.55
C LYS A 64 -16.35 15.07 9.07
N SER A 65 -15.61 15.92 8.37
CA SER A 65 -15.65 15.95 6.90
C SER A 65 -14.61 14.99 6.32
N GLN A 66 -15.02 14.25 5.31
CA GLN A 66 -14.14 13.39 4.52
C GLN A 66 -14.25 13.81 3.06
N VAL A 67 -13.12 14.02 2.42
CA VAL A 67 -13.00 14.33 1.01
C VAL A 67 -12.27 13.19 0.32
N SER A 68 -12.78 12.74 -0.82
CA SER A 68 -12.15 11.68 -1.61
C SER A 68 -11.99 12.16 -3.03
N TYR A 69 -10.78 12.09 -3.52
CA TYR A 69 -10.44 12.41 -4.90
C TYR A 69 -10.20 11.12 -5.67
N LYS A 70 -10.77 11.03 -6.88
CA LYS A 70 -10.58 9.91 -7.79
C LYS A 70 -10.15 10.45 -9.14
N ARG A 71 -9.09 9.87 -9.71
CA ARG A 71 -8.58 10.19 -11.05
C ARG A 71 -8.25 11.68 -11.25
N TYR A 72 -7.69 12.33 -10.22
CA TYR A 72 -7.26 13.71 -10.35
C TYR A 72 -5.92 13.83 -11.11
N PRO A 73 -5.67 14.92 -11.86
CA PRO A 73 -4.37 15.19 -12.47
C PRO A 73 -3.34 15.55 -11.40
N LEU A 74 -2.11 14.99 -11.52
CA LEU A 74 -1.01 15.25 -10.59
C LEU A 74 -0.18 16.49 -10.97
N ASP A 75 -0.29 16.96 -12.21
CA ASP A 75 0.69 17.85 -12.84
C ASP A 75 0.37 19.35 -12.74
N GLU A 76 -0.66 19.75 -11.99
CA GLU A 76 -1.07 21.15 -11.93
C GLU A 76 -1.03 21.68 -10.50
N ASP A 77 -0.21 22.70 -10.25
CA ASP A 77 -0.25 23.51 -9.02
C ASP A 77 -1.61 24.23 -8.86
N GLU A 78 -2.36 24.37 -9.95
CA GLU A 78 -3.73 24.85 -10.02
C GLU A 78 -4.66 23.68 -10.36
N GLY A 79 -5.69 23.45 -9.58
CA GLY A 79 -6.64 22.38 -9.74
C GLY A 79 -6.71 21.45 -8.53
N ILE A 80 -7.04 20.16 -8.74
CA ILE A 80 -7.26 19.21 -7.64
C ILE A 80 -5.99 18.98 -6.82
N GLY A 81 -4.80 19.00 -7.43
CA GLY A 81 -3.52 18.94 -6.71
C GLY A 81 -3.35 20.10 -5.72
N GLY A 82 -3.69 21.32 -6.13
CA GLY A 82 -3.73 22.49 -5.26
C GLY A 82 -4.79 22.39 -4.16
N GLU A 83 -5.96 21.80 -4.46
CA GLU A 83 -6.99 21.56 -3.45
C GLU A 83 -6.53 20.57 -2.37
N ILE A 84 -5.84 19.48 -2.76
CA ILE A 84 -5.28 18.50 -1.81
C ILE A 84 -4.27 19.18 -0.89
N LYS A 85 -3.35 19.99 -1.44
CA LYS A 85 -2.38 20.77 -0.65
C LYS A 85 -3.09 21.75 0.29
N ALA A 86 -4.16 22.41 -0.15
CA ALA A 86 -4.97 23.31 0.68
C ALA A 86 -5.66 22.54 1.83
N HIS A 87 -6.19 21.37 1.58
CA HIS A 87 -6.78 20.52 2.62
C HIS A 87 -5.75 20.05 3.66
N LEU A 88 -4.55 19.67 3.20
CA LEU A 88 -3.44 19.34 4.11
C LEU A 88 -3.01 20.53 4.95
N ALA A 89 -2.90 21.73 4.34
CA ALA A 89 -2.60 22.97 5.04
C ALA A 89 -3.69 23.36 6.04
N ALA A 90 -4.94 23.01 5.78
CA ALA A 90 -6.07 23.16 6.71
C ALA A 90 -6.09 22.12 7.84
N GLY A 91 -5.09 21.22 7.90
CA GLY A 91 -4.95 20.21 8.95
C GLY A 91 -5.77 18.92 8.69
N GLN A 92 -6.25 18.72 7.47
CA GLN A 92 -6.83 17.40 7.11
C GLN A 92 -5.72 16.37 6.95
N LEU A 93 -6.00 15.13 7.36
CA LEU A 93 -5.05 14.04 7.30
C LEU A 93 -5.45 13.01 6.23
N PRO A 94 -4.49 12.48 5.46
CA PRO A 94 -4.77 11.42 4.50
C PRO A 94 -5.13 10.13 5.23
N THR A 95 -6.20 9.50 4.77
CA THR A 95 -6.67 8.20 5.28
C THR A 95 -6.39 7.08 4.29
N SER A 96 -6.16 7.41 3.02
CA SER A 96 -5.72 6.47 2.00
C SER A 96 -5.08 7.18 0.82
N LEU A 97 -4.12 6.51 0.19
CA LEU A 97 -3.42 6.98 -0.99
C LEU A 97 -3.17 5.80 -1.94
N ALA A 98 -3.51 5.98 -3.20
CA ALA A 98 -3.17 5.02 -4.24
C ALA A 98 -1.73 5.27 -4.72
N LEU A 99 -1.01 4.19 -4.86
CA LEU A 99 0.40 4.16 -5.23
C LEU A 99 0.67 3.02 -6.22
N THR A 100 1.66 3.21 -7.07
CA THR A 100 2.23 2.15 -7.90
C THR A 100 3.69 1.98 -7.55
N TRP A 101 4.12 0.74 -7.33
CA TRP A 101 5.51 0.38 -7.06
C TRP A 101 6.16 -0.24 -8.31
N ASP A 102 7.31 0.33 -8.72
CA ASP A 102 8.20 -0.15 -9.79
C ASP A 102 7.46 -0.47 -11.11
N ASP A 103 6.37 0.25 -11.40
CA ASP A 103 5.42 -0.01 -12.50
C ASP A 103 4.92 -1.47 -12.57
N ARG A 104 4.98 -2.20 -11.46
CA ARG A 104 4.66 -3.64 -11.36
C ARG A 104 3.46 -3.93 -10.47
N ILE A 105 3.31 -3.20 -9.36
CA ILE A 105 2.22 -3.41 -8.40
C ILE A 105 1.52 -2.08 -8.10
N SER A 106 0.23 -1.99 -8.42
CA SER A 106 -0.62 -0.90 -7.94
C SER A 106 -1.39 -1.32 -6.69
N PHE A 107 -1.57 -0.40 -5.74
CA PHE A 107 -2.23 -0.65 -4.47
C PHE A 107 -2.75 0.63 -3.84
N VAL A 108 -3.52 0.48 -2.78
CA VAL A 108 -3.94 1.58 -1.91
C VAL A 108 -3.38 1.34 -0.51
N LEU A 109 -2.55 2.28 -0.03
CA LEU A 109 -2.12 2.34 1.36
C LEU A 109 -3.17 3.06 2.19
N ASP A 110 -3.52 2.53 3.38
CA ASP A 110 -4.41 3.21 4.31
C ASP A 110 -3.71 3.65 5.61
N GLU A 111 -4.42 4.46 6.40
CA GLU A 111 -3.94 5.01 7.68
C GLU A 111 -3.49 3.96 8.71
N LYS A 112 -3.91 2.69 8.53
CA LYS A 112 -3.61 1.55 9.43
C LYS A 112 -2.53 0.63 8.90
N LEU A 113 -1.72 1.08 7.94
CA LEU A 113 -0.71 0.26 7.28
C LEU A 113 -1.32 -0.96 6.54
N SER A 114 -2.56 -0.86 6.08
CA SER A 114 -3.16 -1.92 5.28
C SER A 114 -2.94 -1.65 3.80
N VAL A 115 -2.51 -2.68 3.08
CA VAL A 115 -2.41 -2.68 1.62
C VAL A 115 -3.72 -3.21 1.04
N LYS A 116 -4.43 -2.36 0.31
CA LYS A 116 -5.73 -2.67 -0.30
C LYS A 116 -5.65 -2.59 -1.83
N ARG A 117 -6.60 -3.21 -2.53
CA ARG A 117 -6.70 -3.19 -3.99
C ARG A 117 -5.40 -3.53 -4.69
N LEU A 118 -4.60 -4.43 -4.10
CA LEU A 118 -3.33 -4.85 -4.68
C LEU A 118 -3.58 -5.53 -6.03
N THR A 119 -2.93 -5.00 -7.07
CA THR A 119 -3.06 -5.49 -8.45
C THR A 119 -1.67 -5.59 -9.07
N PHE A 120 -1.36 -6.76 -9.62
CA PHE A 120 -0.18 -6.93 -10.46
C PHE A 120 -0.47 -6.38 -11.85
N LEU A 121 0.40 -5.52 -12.36
CA LEU A 121 0.24 -4.89 -13.67
C LEU A 121 0.51 -5.88 -14.81
N ASP A 122 0.06 -5.54 -16.00
CA ASP A 122 -0.03 -6.50 -17.13
C ASP A 122 1.31 -7.08 -17.58
N LEU A 123 2.41 -6.34 -17.41
CA LEU A 123 3.76 -6.86 -17.69
C LEU A 123 4.06 -8.17 -16.93
N LEU A 124 3.63 -8.25 -15.67
CA LEU A 124 3.81 -9.44 -14.84
C LEU A 124 2.93 -10.60 -15.29
N LYS A 125 1.72 -10.30 -15.75
CA LYS A 125 0.80 -11.34 -16.26
C LYS A 125 1.28 -11.94 -17.57
N GLU A 126 1.88 -11.12 -18.43
CA GLU A 126 2.48 -11.58 -19.70
C GLU A 126 3.71 -12.45 -19.45
N GLU A 127 4.57 -12.10 -18.48
CA GLU A 127 5.72 -12.91 -18.06
C GLU A 127 5.30 -14.30 -17.56
N ALA A 128 4.23 -14.38 -16.76
CA ALA A 128 3.69 -15.65 -16.25
C ALA A 128 3.09 -16.52 -17.38
N ALA A 129 2.33 -15.90 -18.28
CA ALA A 129 1.65 -16.61 -19.36
C ALA A 129 2.62 -17.24 -20.39
N GLN A 130 3.81 -16.69 -20.57
CA GLN A 130 4.80 -17.20 -21.52
C GLN A 130 5.49 -18.50 -21.07
N ASN A 131 5.39 -18.87 -19.80
CA ASN A 131 6.14 -19.97 -19.20
C ASN A 131 5.28 -21.18 -18.81
N ALA A 132 4.01 -21.26 -19.25
CA ALA A 132 3.09 -22.28 -18.83
C ALA A 132 2.48 -23.07 -20.00
N ASP A 133 2.67 -24.38 -20.00
CA ASP A 133 2.08 -25.28 -20.98
C ASP A 133 0.74 -25.88 -20.52
N THR A 134 0.50 -25.92 -19.23
CA THR A 134 -0.74 -26.45 -18.61
C THR A 134 -1.34 -25.49 -17.60
N ALA A 135 -2.59 -25.69 -17.20
CA ALA A 135 -3.23 -24.90 -16.14
C ALA A 135 -2.54 -25.05 -14.77
N ALA A 136 -1.91 -26.18 -14.50
CA ALA A 136 -1.13 -26.40 -13.27
C ALA A 136 0.18 -25.63 -13.33
N ASP A 137 0.89 -25.66 -14.46
CA ASP A 137 2.12 -24.88 -14.67
C ASP A 137 1.84 -23.38 -14.58
N GLN A 138 0.68 -22.95 -15.12
CA GLN A 138 0.24 -21.55 -15.01
C GLN A 138 0.04 -21.13 -13.55
N PHE A 139 -0.62 -21.95 -12.74
CA PHE A 139 -0.82 -21.66 -11.33
C PHE A 139 0.52 -21.55 -10.57
N ASP A 140 1.43 -22.48 -10.83
CA ASP A 140 2.75 -22.49 -10.18
C ASP A 140 3.59 -21.29 -10.61
N ALA A 141 3.54 -20.90 -11.89
CA ALA A 141 4.22 -19.71 -12.42
C ALA A 141 3.64 -18.44 -11.82
N ASP A 142 2.31 -18.30 -11.79
CA ASP A 142 1.63 -17.14 -11.19
C ASP A 142 1.96 -17.02 -9.70
N PHE A 143 1.93 -18.13 -8.97
CA PHE A 143 2.25 -18.15 -7.53
C PHE A 143 3.70 -17.78 -7.26
N ALA A 144 4.65 -18.33 -8.01
CA ALA A 144 6.07 -18.02 -7.88
C ALA A 144 6.34 -16.54 -8.20
N LEU A 145 5.73 -16.01 -9.26
CA LEU A 145 5.85 -14.61 -9.64
C LEU A 145 5.27 -13.69 -8.56
N MET A 146 4.02 -13.95 -8.12
CA MET A 146 3.36 -13.14 -7.09
C MET A 146 4.14 -13.12 -5.78
N THR A 147 4.62 -14.27 -5.31
CA THR A 147 5.41 -14.37 -4.07
C THR A 147 6.76 -13.69 -4.20
N GLY A 148 7.42 -13.81 -5.34
CA GLY A 148 8.68 -13.12 -5.65
C GLY A 148 8.51 -11.59 -5.67
N GLU A 149 7.45 -11.08 -6.29
CA GLU A 149 7.13 -9.65 -6.33
C GLU A 149 6.78 -9.12 -4.94
N LEU A 150 5.93 -9.81 -4.19
CA LEU A 150 5.59 -9.42 -2.81
C LEU A 150 6.82 -9.44 -1.88
N GLY A 151 7.73 -10.39 -2.09
CA GLY A 151 8.99 -10.48 -1.34
C GLY A 151 9.91 -9.27 -1.55
N ARG A 152 9.81 -8.57 -2.69
CA ARG A 152 10.53 -7.32 -2.99
C ARG A 152 9.72 -6.07 -2.59
N PHE A 153 8.43 -6.08 -2.87
CA PHE A 153 7.53 -4.96 -2.60
C PHE A 153 7.39 -4.63 -1.11
N LEU A 154 7.18 -5.65 -0.26
CA LEU A 154 6.94 -5.41 1.17
C LEU A 154 8.13 -4.74 1.88
N PRO A 155 9.40 -5.19 1.70
CA PRO A 155 10.55 -4.47 2.22
C PRO A 155 10.69 -3.05 1.67
N ALA A 156 10.43 -2.84 0.38
CA ALA A 156 10.48 -1.50 -0.22
C ALA A 156 9.43 -0.56 0.38
N LEU A 157 8.22 -1.05 0.66
CA LEU A 157 7.17 -0.27 1.33
C LEU A 157 7.57 0.08 2.78
N VAL A 158 8.16 -0.86 3.52
CA VAL A 158 8.67 -0.61 4.88
C VAL A 158 9.78 0.44 4.86
N GLU A 159 10.71 0.36 3.91
CA GLU A 159 11.78 1.34 3.71
C GLU A 159 11.21 2.74 3.39
N ALA A 160 10.21 2.83 2.52
CA ALA A 160 9.50 4.06 2.19
C ALA A 160 8.82 4.71 3.42
N LEU A 161 8.49 3.92 4.43
CA LEU A 161 7.96 4.36 5.72
C LEU A 161 9.05 4.57 6.79
N GLY A 162 10.31 4.72 6.37
CA GLY A 162 11.46 4.98 7.25
C GLY A 162 12.08 3.75 7.89
N GLY A 163 11.65 2.56 7.50
CA GLY A 163 12.13 1.30 8.05
C GLY A 163 11.31 0.80 9.24
N GLU A 164 11.61 -0.42 9.68
CA GLU A 164 10.99 -1.06 10.84
C GLU A 164 11.52 -0.47 12.15
N VAL A 165 10.61 -0.21 13.10
CA VAL A 165 11.00 0.04 14.50
C VAL A 165 11.35 -1.29 15.13
N ARG A 166 12.62 -1.48 15.49
CA ARG A 166 13.05 -2.63 16.29
C ARG A 166 13.00 -2.23 17.76
N ASP A 167 12.15 -2.89 18.52
CA ASP A 167 12.24 -2.83 19.97
C ASP A 167 13.52 -3.60 20.38
N ASP A 168 14.58 -2.87 20.70
CA ASP A 168 15.75 -3.44 21.36
C ASP A 168 15.35 -3.85 22.78
N SER A 169 14.85 -5.09 22.91
CA SER A 169 14.54 -5.72 24.20
C SER A 169 15.64 -6.67 24.63
#